data_d278bbf73e8f26e78a04a3b6ae226c21
#
_entry.id   d278bbf73e8f26e78a04a3b6ae226c21
#
_cell.length_a   1.000
_cell.length_b   1.000
_cell.length_c   1.000
_cell.angle_alpha   90.00
_cell.angle_beta   90.00
_cell.angle_gamma   90.00
#
_symmetry.space_group_name_H-M   'P 1'
#
loop_
_entity.id
_entity.type
_entity.pdbx_description
1 polymer ?
#
loop_
_entity_poly.entity_id
_entity_poly.type
_entity_poly.pdbx_seq_one_letter_code
_entity_poly.pdbx_strand_id
1 'polypeptide(L)'
;MRCIRLRKDNIQIGDENTLLKYFRESRGNAYFVGELYVLDKNLIPNARRDYFTPSPATQQLERALKDFFYSQLYDLYHYASKVRSAIKTVSESQKREAEYARKLSNAGFIDENEKQATEREIEEDRVKVQRAEREIANRKKDTESNEIYKRVFEAIEKKHAINDNEHEQVPAQKSQEQNKGKPQYLTGTLSSYPKRERKLIARIYSIIKSVLPKDTADNLIQKIQKKLSD
;
A
#
# COMPACT_ATOMS: atom_id res chain seq x y z
N MET A 1 -6.38 21.60 1.13
CA MET A 1 -6.34 20.79 2.36
C MET A 1 -7.53 19.84 2.36
N ARG A 2 -7.39 18.60 2.80
CA ARG A 2 -8.49 17.60 2.81
C ARG A 2 -9.24 17.68 4.13
N CYS A 3 -10.51 18.03 4.10
CA CYS A 3 -11.38 18.09 5.28
C CYS A 3 -12.85 18.15 4.86
N ILE A 4 -13.75 17.96 5.80
CA ILE A 4 -15.18 18.28 5.64
C ILE A 4 -15.37 19.72 6.08
N ARG A 5 -15.97 20.54 5.20
CA ARG A 5 -16.25 21.97 5.47
C ARG A 5 -17.68 22.14 5.92
N LEU A 6 -17.89 22.95 6.95
CA LEU A 6 -19.23 23.32 7.43
C LEU A 6 -19.74 24.53 6.66
N ARG A 7 -20.97 24.46 6.14
CA ARG A 7 -21.60 25.53 5.39
C ARG A 7 -23.00 25.87 5.88
N LYS A 8 -23.33 27.14 5.87
CA LYS A 8 -24.69 27.64 6.01
C LYS A 8 -25.00 28.49 4.78
N ASP A 9 -26.04 28.09 4.05
CA ASP A 9 -26.32 28.63 2.73
C ASP A 9 -25.06 28.56 1.83
N ASN A 10 -24.60 29.65 1.24
CA ASN A 10 -23.37 29.70 0.45
C ASN A 10 -22.13 30.13 1.25
N ILE A 11 -22.25 30.26 2.58
CA ILE A 11 -21.17 30.78 3.43
C ILE A 11 -20.49 29.62 4.16
N GLN A 12 -19.14 29.59 4.11
CA GLN A 12 -18.37 28.69 4.95
C GLN A 12 -18.40 29.18 6.40
N ILE A 13 -18.63 28.25 7.34
CA ILE A 13 -18.60 28.48 8.77
C ILE A 13 -17.33 27.85 9.33
N GLY A 14 -16.51 28.70 9.95
CA GLY A 14 -15.21 28.29 10.50
C GLY A 14 -14.17 27.93 9.45
N ASP A 15 -13.20 27.14 9.86
CA ASP A 15 -12.05 26.71 9.09
C ASP A 15 -12.02 25.17 8.88
N GLU A 16 -10.90 24.67 8.39
CA GLU A 16 -10.65 23.25 8.19
C GLU A 16 -10.64 22.42 9.48
N ASN A 17 -10.50 23.03 10.64
CA ASN A 17 -10.42 22.38 11.95
C ASN A 17 -11.76 22.46 12.72
N THR A 18 -12.72 23.21 12.22
CA THR A 18 -14.00 23.47 12.91
C THR A 18 -14.73 22.18 13.32
N LEU A 19 -14.68 21.14 12.47
CA LEU A 19 -15.32 19.85 12.73
C LEU A 19 -14.37 18.84 13.39
N LEU A 20 -13.10 19.17 13.60
CA LEU A 20 -12.09 18.26 14.15
C LEU A 20 -12.50 17.69 15.52
N LYS A 21 -13.12 18.49 16.36
CA LYS A 21 -13.58 18.12 17.71
C LYS A 21 -14.63 16.99 17.74
N TYR A 22 -15.28 16.71 16.60
CA TYR A 22 -16.29 15.66 16.50
C TYR A 22 -15.72 14.31 16.07
N PHE A 23 -14.51 14.27 15.52
CA PHE A 23 -13.85 13.02 15.19
C PHE A 23 -13.33 12.32 16.45
N ARG A 24 -13.52 11.02 16.52
CA ARG A 24 -12.95 10.19 17.60
C ARG A 24 -11.41 10.22 17.58
N GLU A 25 -10.84 10.27 16.38
CA GLU A 25 -9.41 10.40 16.15
C GLU A 25 -9.17 11.61 15.23
N SER A 26 -8.35 12.56 15.65
CA SER A 26 -8.09 13.82 14.91
C SER A 26 -7.59 13.58 13.48
N ARG A 27 -6.83 12.51 13.25
CA ARG A 27 -6.38 12.11 11.92
C ARG A 27 -7.52 11.76 10.96
N GLY A 28 -8.71 11.42 11.47
CA GLY A 28 -9.91 11.14 10.67
C GLY A 28 -10.28 12.29 9.74
N ASN A 29 -10.05 13.52 10.17
CA ASN A 29 -10.36 14.71 9.37
C ASN A 29 -9.67 14.73 8.00
N ALA A 30 -8.45 14.22 7.90
CA ALA A 30 -7.67 14.20 6.65
C ALA A 30 -8.13 13.13 5.64
N TYR A 31 -8.95 12.17 6.06
CA TYR A 31 -9.42 11.08 5.20
C TYR A 31 -10.70 11.41 4.44
N PHE A 32 -11.48 12.38 4.95
CA PHE A 32 -12.73 12.76 4.35
C PHE A 32 -12.63 14.12 3.66
N VAL A 33 -13.29 14.23 2.52
CA VAL A 33 -13.40 15.48 1.77
C VAL A 33 -14.86 15.67 1.41
N GLY A 34 -15.40 16.83 1.74
CA GLY A 34 -16.79 17.15 1.45
C GLY A 34 -17.26 18.43 2.09
N GLU A 35 -18.54 18.66 1.99
CA GLU A 35 -19.22 19.81 2.57
C GLU A 35 -20.45 19.35 3.33
N LEU A 36 -20.67 19.91 4.50
CA LEU A 36 -21.83 19.68 5.34
C LEU A 36 -22.68 20.95 5.36
N TYR A 37 -23.84 20.87 4.78
CA TYR A 37 -24.77 21.99 4.69
C TYR A 37 -25.78 21.98 5.84
N VAL A 38 -25.85 23.09 6.56
CA VAL A 38 -26.81 23.30 7.62
C VAL A 38 -28.03 24.03 7.05
N LEU A 39 -29.18 23.35 7.06
CA LEU A 39 -30.42 23.86 6.46
C LEU A 39 -31.34 24.55 7.45
N ASP A 40 -31.23 24.24 8.76
CA ASP A 40 -32.09 24.79 9.79
C ASP A 40 -31.91 26.32 9.92
N LYS A 41 -33.01 27.05 9.77
CA LYS A 41 -33.03 28.53 9.82
C LYS A 41 -32.66 29.08 11.22
N ASN A 42 -32.86 28.30 12.27
CA ASN A 42 -32.56 28.71 13.66
C ASN A 42 -31.05 28.64 13.98
N LEU A 43 -30.25 28.06 13.10
CA LEU A 43 -28.81 28.04 13.23
C LEU A 43 -28.21 29.30 12.63
N ILE A 44 -27.99 30.30 13.47
CA ILE A 44 -27.49 31.62 13.08
C ILE A 44 -25.98 31.65 13.31
N PRO A 45 -25.16 31.93 12.28
CA PRO A 45 -23.73 32.11 12.44
C PRO A 45 -23.42 33.26 13.41
N ASN A 46 -22.39 33.12 14.22
CA ASN A 46 -21.93 34.21 15.09
C ASN A 46 -21.26 35.31 14.28
N ALA A 47 -20.96 36.44 14.90
CA ALA A 47 -20.40 37.61 14.24
C ALA A 47 -19.05 37.36 13.55
N ARG A 48 -18.25 36.43 14.05
CA ARG A 48 -16.95 35.99 13.47
C ARG A 48 -17.08 34.96 12.37
N ARG A 49 -18.26 34.32 12.25
CA ARG A 49 -18.52 33.21 11.34
C ARG A 49 -17.61 31.99 11.58
N ASP A 50 -17.02 31.89 12.76
CA ASP A 50 -16.21 30.74 13.16
C ASP A 50 -17.06 29.58 13.63
N TYR A 51 -18.30 29.85 14.12
CA TYR A 51 -19.31 28.87 14.46
C TYR A 51 -20.72 29.48 14.52
N PHE A 52 -21.67 28.75 15.11
CA PHE A 52 -23.04 29.24 15.36
C PHE A 52 -23.20 29.85 16.75
N THR A 53 -24.14 30.79 16.88
CA THR A 53 -24.54 31.33 18.18
C THR A 53 -25.09 30.24 19.07
N PRO A 54 -24.75 30.22 20.38
CA PRO A 54 -25.31 29.23 21.32
C PRO A 54 -26.84 29.28 21.34
N SER A 55 -27.46 28.14 21.04
CA SER A 55 -28.92 27.98 21.03
C SER A 55 -29.28 26.50 21.21
N PRO A 56 -30.54 26.16 21.54
CA PRO A 56 -30.98 24.76 21.55
C PRO A 56 -30.76 24.05 20.21
N ALA A 57 -30.95 24.76 19.09
CA ALA A 57 -30.69 24.24 17.74
C ALA A 57 -29.19 23.92 17.54
N THR A 58 -28.29 24.77 18.03
CA THR A 58 -26.83 24.53 17.97
C THR A 58 -26.46 23.29 18.79
N GLN A 59 -27.03 23.08 19.96
CA GLN A 59 -26.80 21.89 20.77
C GLN A 59 -27.29 20.61 20.08
N GLN A 60 -28.44 20.66 19.39
CA GLN A 60 -28.95 19.53 18.63
C GLN A 60 -28.03 19.20 17.45
N LEU A 61 -27.57 20.22 16.71
CA LEU A 61 -26.58 20.05 15.64
C LEU A 61 -25.30 19.38 16.17
N GLU A 62 -24.76 19.86 17.29
CA GLU A 62 -23.54 19.31 17.87
C GLU A 62 -23.68 17.85 18.28
N ARG A 63 -24.84 17.45 18.84
CA ARG A 63 -25.12 16.04 19.13
C ARG A 63 -25.17 15.20 17.86
N ALA A 64 -25.91 15.66 16.85
CA ALA A 64 -26.02 14.95 15.57
C ALA A 64 -24.66 14.84 14.87
N LEU A 65 -23.84 15.90 14.88
CA LEU A 65 -22.48 15.86 14.35
C LEU A 65 -21.61 14.86 15.11
N LYS A 66 -21.67 14.87 16.45
CA LYS A 66 -20.92 13.93 17.27
C LYS A 66 -21.31 12.48 16.96
N ASP A 67 -22.59 12.18 16.88
CA ASP A 67 -23.06 10.84 16.57
C ASP A 67 -22.61 10.39 15.17
N PHE A 68 -22.71 11.26 14.17
CA PHE A 68 -22.32 10.95 12.81
C PHE A 68 -20.80 10.75 12.67
N PHE A 69 -20.00 11.66 13.21
CA PHE A 69 -18.56 11.63 13.08
C PHE A 69 -17.91 10.57 13.97
N TYR A 70 -18.42 10.42 15.19
CA TYR A 70 -17.83 9.53 16.18
C TYR A 70 -18.14 8.05 15.92
N SER A 71 -19.32 7.74 15.35
CA SER A 71 -19.71 6.37 15.02
C SER A 71 -19.58 6.09 13.53
N GLN A 72 -20.40 6.71 12.68
CA GLN A 72 -20.50 6.32 11.27
C GLN A 72 -19.24 6.58 10.47
N LEU A 73 -18.63 7.78 10.58
CA LEU A 73 -17.38 8.06 9.87
C LEU A 73 -16.20 7.29 10.46
N TYR A 74 -16.19 7.08 11.78
CA TYR A 74 -15.17 6.27 12.41
C TYR A 74 -15.19 4.82 11.90
N ASP A 75 -16.38 4.20 11.90
CA ASP A 75 -16.54 2.83 11.43
C ASP A 75 -16.17 2.69 9.95
N LEU A 76 -16.58 3.65 9.11
CA LEU A 76 -16.23 3.70 7.69
C LEU A 76 -14.72 3.83 7.47
N TYR A 77 -14.07 4.69 8.25
CA TYR A 77 -12.62 4.84 8.22
C TYR A 77 -11.89 3.55 8.58
N HIS A 78 -12.31 2.90 9.68
CA HIS A 78 -11.70 1.64 10.11
C HIS A 78 -11.97 0.51 9.13
N TYR A 79 -13.17 0.45 8.56
CA TYR A 79 -13.49 -0.49 7.49
C TYR A 79 -12.52 -0.31 6.30
N ALA A 80 -12.42 0.91 5.77
CA ALA A 80 -11.54 1.23 4.65
C ALA A 80 -10.04 0.96 4.95
N SER A 81 -9.60 1.26 6.18
CA SER A 81 -8.24 1.01 6.62
C SER A 81 -7.91 -0.48 6.65
N LYS A 82 -8.81 -1.31 7.19
CA LYS A 82 -8.64 -2.77 7.25
C LYS A 82 -8.62 -3.41 5.86
N VAL A 83 -9.56 -3.02 4.99
CA VAL A 83 -9.58 -3.50 3.59
C VAL A 83 -8.28 -3.15 2.88
N ARG A 84 -7.85 -1.88 2.96
CA ARG A 84 -6.60 -1.43 2.32
C ARG A 84 -5.36 -2.16 2.85
N SER A 85 -5.27 -2.34 4.17
CA SER A 85 -4.15 -3.05 4.78
C SER A 85 -4.12 -4.52 4.35
N ALA A 86 -5.27 -5.19 4.29
CA ALA A 86 -5.35 -6.57 3.87
C ALA A 86 -4.97 -6.75 2.39
N ILE A 87 -5.53 -5.94 1.49
CA ILE A 87 -5.18 -5.98 0.05
C ILE A 87 -3.68 -5.69 -0.15
N LYS A 88 -3.13 -4.69 0.57
CA LYS A 88 -1.70 -4.38 0.51
C LYS A 88 -0.83 -5.56 0.93
N THR A 89 -1.19 -6.26 2.01
CA THR A 89 -0.44 -7.43 2.49
C THR A 89 -0.42 -8.55 1.44
N VAL A 90 -1.54 -8.82 0.79
CA VAL A 90 -1.62 -9.84 -0.28
C VAL A 90 -0.78 -9.43 -1.48
N SER A 91 -0.93 -8.19 -1.96
CA SER A 91 -0.17 -7.66 -3.11
C SER A 91 1.35 -7.66 -2.86
N GLU A 92 1.80 -7.26 -1.67
CA GLU A 92 3.23 -7.26 -1.33
C GLU A 92 3.81 -8.68 -1.26
N SER A 93 3.05 -9.66 -0.78
CA SER A 93 3.47 -11.06 -0.77
C SER A 93 3.57 -11.61 -2.19
N GLN A 94 2.58 -11.37 -3.04
CA GLN A 94 2.62 -11.77 -4.45
C GLN A 94 3.81 -11.17 -5.20
N LYS A 95 4.14 -9.89 -4.94
CA LYS A 95 5.34 -9.25 -5.52
C LYS A 95 6.63 -9.92 -5.06
N ARG A 96 6.74 -10.30 -3.79
CA ARG A 96 7.91 -11.03 -3.28
C ARG A 96 8.04 -12.42 -3.88
N GLU A 97 6.94 -13.16 -4.01
CA GLU A 97 6.94 -14.47 -4.66
C GLU A 97 7.34 -14.37 -6.14
N ALA A 98 6.82 -13.37 -6.87
CA ALA A 98 7.19 -13.12 -8.25
C ALA A 98 8.68 -12.73 -8.39
N GLU A 99 9.18 -11.90 -7.47
CA GLU A 99 10.61 -11.54 -7.46
C GLU A 99 11.49 -12.76 -7.13
N TYR A 100 11.09 -13.58 -6.17
CA TYR A 100 11.77 -14.83 -5.85
C TYR A 100 11.82 -15.77 -7.07
N ALA A 101 10.68 -15.99 -7.74
CA ALA A 101 10.61 -16.82 -8.94
C ALA A 101 11.52 -16.27 -10.06
N ARG A 102 11.56 -14.96 -10.26
CA ARG A 102 12.44 -14.29 -11.22
C ARG A 102 13.92 -14.48 -10.85
N LYS A 103 14.28 -14.33 -9.56
CA LYS A 103 15.66 -14.58 -9.10
C LYS A 103 16.06 -16.02 -9.27
N LEU A 104 15.14 -16.96 -9.04
CA LEU A 104 15.38 -18.38 -9.21
C LEU A 104 15.66 -18.74 -10.68
N SER A 105 14.86 -18.20 -11.63
CA SER A 105 15.01 -18.48 -13.06
C SER A 105 16.27 -17.83 -13.67
N ASN A 106 16.71 -16.70 -13.15
CA ASN A 106 17.81 -15.89 -13.71
C ASN A 106 19.14 -16.05 -12.95
N ALA A 107 19.26 -17.01 -12.04
CA ALA A 107 20.42 -17.16 -11.15
C ALA A 107 20.75 -15.84 -10.41
N GLY A 108 19.72 -15.11 -9.96
CA GLY A 108 19.83 -13.74 -9.41
C GLY A 108 20.07 -13.65 -7.92
N PHE A 109 20.21 -14.77 -7.19
CA PHE A 109 20.58 -14.75 -5.77
C PHE A 109 22.08 -14.50 -5.60
N ILE A 110 22.44 -13.72 -4.60
CA ILE A 110 23.83 -13.41 -4.29
C ILE A 110 24.52 -14.66 -3.73
N ASP A 111 23.90 -15.28 -2.74
CA ASP A 111 24.39 -16.47 -2.06
C ASP A 111 23.21 -17.32 -1.53
N GLU A 112 23.51 -18.51 -1.01
CA GLU A 112 22.54 -19.41 -0.39
C GLU A 112 21.82 -18.76 0.81
N ASN A 113 22.51 -17.91 1.57
CA ASN A 113 21.92 -17.24 2.74
C ASN A 113 20.81 -16.28 2.34
N GLU A 114 21.00 -15.51 1.23
CA GLU A 114 19.94 -14.63 0.71
C GLU A 114 18.72 -15.42 0.26
N LYS A 115 18.96 -16.54 -0.42
CA LYS A 115 17.87 -17.44 -0.88
C LYS A 115 17.08 -17.95 0.31
N GLN A 116 17.75 -18.56 1.31
CA GLN A 116 17.11 -19.08 2.52
C GLN A 116 16.39 -18.00 3.33
N ALA A 117 16.96 -16.78 3.42
CA ALA A 117 16.29 -15.67 4.09
C ALA A 117 15.01 -15.29 3.36
N THR A 118 15.03 -15.19 2.03
CA THR A 118 13.84 -14.89 1.24
C THR A 118 12.77 -15.99 1.35
N GLU A 119 13.17 -17.26 1.35
CA GLU A 119 12.26 -18.39 1.56
C GLU A 119 11.57 -18.34 2.93
N ARG A 120 12.31 -18.01 3.98
CA ARG A 120 11.74 -17.82 5.33
C ARG A 120 10.75 -16.65 5.37
N GLU A 121 11.08 -15.52 4.76
CA GLU A 121 10.17 -14.37 4.68
C GLU A 121 8.87 -14.74 3.95
N ILE A 122 8.94 -15.48 2.84
CA ILE A 122 7.76 -15.94 2.10
C ILE A 122 6.92 -16.89 2.98
N GLU A 123 7.55 -17.81 3.71
CA GLU A 123 6.82 -18.72 4.58
C GLU A 123 6.14 -18.00 5.75
N GLU A 124 6.80 -17.02 6.36
CA GLU A 124 6.20 -16.16 7.39
C GLU A 124 5.03 -15.34 6.85
N ASP A 125 5.13 -14.88 5.59
CA ASP A 125 4.08 -14.11 4.95
C ASP A 125 2.84 -14.94 4.63
N ARG A 126 2.96 -16.23 4.39
CA ARG A 126 1.81 -17.13 4.16
C ARG A 126 0.75 -17.03 5.25
N VAL A 127 1.18 -16.99 6.51
CA VAL A 127 0.25 -16.84 7.65
C VAL A 127 -0.42 -15.46 7.64
N LYS A 128 0.33 -14.41 7.29
CA LYS A 128 -0.20 -13.04 7.19
C LYS A 128 -1.18 -12.93 6.03
N VAL A 129 -0.85 -13.51 4.88
CA VAL A 129 -1.71 -13.55 3.69
C VAL A 129 -3.02 -14.27 3.99
N GLN A 130 -2.97 -15.44 4.60
CA GLN A 130 -4.19 -16.18 4.96
C GLN A 130 -5.12 -15.36 5.88
N ARG A 131 -4.55 -14.63 6.83
CA ARG A 131 -5.33 -13.71 7.69
C ARG A 131 -5.91 -12.54 6.89
N ALA A 132 -5.13 -11.96 5.99
CA ALA A 132 -5.55 -10.87 5.13
C ALA A 132 -6.68 -11.30 4.17
N GLU A 133 -6.58 -12.46 3.56
CA GLU A 133 -7.63 -13.03 2.70
C GLU A 133 -8.94 -13.27 3.45
N ARG A 134 -8.86 -13.81 4.68
CA ARG A 134 -10.04 -13.95 5.55
C ARG A 134 -10.66 -12.59 5.90
N GLU A 135 -9.83 -11.58 6.18
CA GLU A 135 -10.33 -10.22 6.46
C GLU A 135 -11.01 -9.64 5.21
N ILE A 136 -10.43 -9.78 4.01
CA ILE A 136 -11.04 -9.35 2.75
C ILE A 136 -12.39 -10.06 2.55
N ALA A 137 -12.45 -11.38 2.73
CA ALA A 137 -13.68 -12.15 2.57
C ALA A 137 -14.77 -11.71 3.57
N ASN A 138 -14.40 -11.45 4.81
CA ASN A 138 -15.35 -10.94 5.82
C ASN A 138 -15.85 -9.54 5.46
N ARG A 139 -14.95 -8.64 5.03
CA ARG A 139 -15.34 -7.28 4.63
C ARG A 139 -16.16 -7.26 3.34
N LYS A 140 -15.95 -8.23 2.47
CA LYS A 140 -16.79 -8.40 1.28
C LYS A 140 -18.23 -8.77 1.63
N LYS A 141 -18.45 -9.59 2.65
CA LYS A 141 -19.80 -9.87 3.16
C LYS A 141 -20.50 -8.61 3.70
N ASP A 142 -19.76 -7.72 4.36
CA ASP A 142 -20.32 -6.45 4.84
C ASP A 142 -20.85 -5.58 3.68
N THR A 143 -20.32 -5.75 2.46
CA THR A 143 -20.79 -5.01 1.26
C THR A 143 -22.17 -5.42 0.79
N GLU A 144 -22.63 -6.62 1.13
CA GLU A 144 -23.94 -7.13 0.74
C GLU A 144 -25.07 -6.39 1.51
N SER A 145 -24.78 -5.94 2.72
CA SER A 145 -25.73 -5.26 3.59
C SER A 145 -25.64 -3.73 3.55
N ASN A 146 -24.55 -3.17 2.99
CA ASN A 146 -24.31 -1.73 3.04
C ASN A 146 -23.67 -1.20 1.74
N GLU A 147 -24.45 -0.42 1.00
CA GLU A 147 -24.04 0.17 -0.29
C GLU A 147 -22.82 1.13 -0.14
N ILE A 148 -22.66 1.80 1.00
CA ILE A 148 -21.50 2.68 1.24
C ILE A 148 -20.23 1.85 1.36
N TYR A 149 -20.28 0.74 2.10
CA TYR A 149 -19.14 -0.19 2.21
C TYR A 149 -18.78 -0.80 0.87
N LYS A 150 -19.77 -1.14 0.04
CA LYS A 150 -19.57 -1.64 -1.31
C LYS A 150 -18.77 -0.65 -2.17
N ARG A 151 -19.22 0.62 -2.23
CA ARG A 151 -18.52 1.68 -2.99
C ARG A 151 -17.09 1.91 -2.49
N VAL A 152 -16.88 1.88 -1.18
CA VAL A 152 -15.54 2.05 -0.60
C VAL A 152 -14.65 0.86 -0.93
N PHE A 153 -15.17 -0.36 -0.85
CA PHE A 153 -14.45 -1.57 -1.20
C PHE A 153 -14.00 -1.55 -2.67
N GLU A 154 -14.92 -1.33 -3.59
CA GLU A 154 -14.67 -1.22 -5.04
C GLU A 154 -13.65 -0.12 -5.38
N ALA A 155 -13.75 1.04 -4.72
CA ALA A 155 -12.80 2.14 -4.91
C ALA A 155 -11.37 1.78 -4.46
N ILE A 156 -11.23 0.99 -3.39
CA ILE A 156 -9.94 0.53 -2.90
C ILE A 156 -9.35 -0.52 -3.84
N GLU A 157 -10.15 -1.51 -4.27
CA GLU A 157 -9.73 -2.53 -5.24
C GLU A 157 -9.26 -1.88 -6.55
N LYS A 158 -10.07 -0.98 -7.12
CA LYS A 158 -9.72 -0.26 -8.35
C LYS A 158 -8.40 0.51 -8.22
N LYS A 159 -8.19 1.18 -7.09
CA LYS A 159 -6.95 1.93 -6.85
C LYS A 159 -5.72 1.01 -6.77
N HIS A 160 -5.85 -0.17 -6.16
CA HIS A 160 -4.76 -1.14 -6.11
C HIS A 160 -4.46 -1.74 -7.48
N ALA A 161 -5.48 -2.11 -8.25
CA ALA A 161 -5.32 -2.62 -9.62
C ALA A 161 -4.60 -1.62 -10.54
N ILE A 162 -4.87 -0.31 -10.41
CA ILE A 162 -4.18 0.74 -11.18
C ILE A 162 -2.71 0.82 -10.77
N ASN A 163 -2.40 0.81 -9.47
CA ASN A 163 -1.02 0.89 -8.98
C ASN A 163 -0.19 -0.36 -9.36
N ASP A 164 -0.79 -1.54 -9.40
CA ASP A 164 -0.11 -2.77 -9.81
C ASP A 164 0.22 -2.74 -11.31
N ASN A 165 -0.68 -2.21 -12.16
CA ASN A 165 -0.42 -2.06 -13.60
C ASN A 165 0.67 -1.01 -13.92
N GLU A 166 0.84 0.03 -13.12
CA GLU A 166 1.93 1.01 -13.29
C GLU A 166 3.31 0.43 -12.96
N HIS A 167 3.37 -0.58 -12.10
CA HIS A 167 4.62 -1.27 -11.74
C HIS A 167 4.95 -2.48 -12.64
N GLU A 168 3.99 -3.01 -13.39
CA GLU A 168 4.19 -4.14 -14.33
C GLU A 168 4.74 -3.75 -15.70
N GLN A 169 4.96 -2.47 -16.00
CA GLN A 169 5.56 -2.04 -17.28
C GLN A 169 7.08 -2.24 -17.36
N VAL A 170 7.62 -3.30 -16.78
CA VAL A 170 8.89 -3.86 -17.17
C VAL A 170 8.59 -5.10 -18.02
N PRO A 171 8.91 -5.13 -19.31
CA PRO A 171 8.52 -6.23 -20.19
C PRO A 171 9.09 -7.53 -19.67
N ALA A 172 8.21 -8.42 -19.24
CA ALA A 172 8.53 -9.82 -19.01
C ALA A 172 8.89 -10.44 -20.35
N GLN A 173 10.16 -10.45 -20.69
CA GLN A 173 10.65 -11.31 -21.77
C GLN A 173 10.33 -12.74 -21.36
N LYS A 174 9.43 -13.36 -22.11
CA LYS A 174 9.14 -14.79 -22.07
C LYS A 174 10.43 -15.53 -22.33
N SER A 175 11.07 -16.00 -21.28
CA SER A 175 12.14 -16.97 -21.39
C SER A 175 11.52 -18.35 -21.18
N GLN A 176 11.36 -19.05 -22.26
CA GLN A 176 11.07 -20.48 -22.29
C GLN A 176 12.25 -21.26 -21.71
N GLU A 177 11.86 -22.41 -21.12
CA GLU A 177 12.65 -23.60 -20.91
C GLU A 177 13.40 -23.79 -19.58
N GLN A 178 12.87 -24.80 -18.96
CA GLN A 178 13.31 -25.64 -17.86
C GLN A 178 14.82 -25.94 -17.92
N ASN A 179 15.57 -25.39 -16.97
CA ASN A 179 16.83 -26.00 -16.61
C ASN A 179 16.74 -26.46 -15.15
N LYS A 180 16.51 -27.76 -14.95
CA LYS A 180 16.58 -28.44 -13.65
C LYS A 180 18.04 -28.57 -13.21
N GLY A 181 18.77 -27.45 -13.12
CA GLY A 181 20.11 -27.36 -12.58
C GLY A 181 20.08 -26.69 -11.21
N LYS A 182 21.05 -27.02 -10.34
CA LYS A 182 21.23 -26.34 -9.05
C LYS A 182 21.31 -24.82 -9.30
N PRO A 183 20.67 -23.97 -8.47
CA PRO A 183 20.70 -22.53 -8.65
C PRO A 183 22.15 -22.02 -8.67
N GLN A 184 22.51 -21.33 -9.73
CA GLN A 184 23.84 -20.74 -9.88
C GLN A 184 23.84 -19.35 -9.25
N TYR A 185 24.59 -19.17 -8.17
CA TYR A 185 24.66 -17.91 -7.45
C TYR A 185 25.56 -16.89 -8.16
N LEU A 186 25.19 -15.59 -8.09
CA LEU A 186 25.93 -14.49 -8.72
C LEU A 186 27.34 -14.33 -8.15
N THR A 187 27.56 -14.70 -6.90
CA THR A 187 28.86 -14.51 -6.21
C THR A 187 29.41 -15.81 -5.63
N GLY A 188 29.02 -16.97 -6.17
CA GLY A 188 29.45 -18.28 -5.67
C GLY A 188 30.98 -18.48 -5.63
N THR A 189 31.72 -17.79 -6.52
CA THR A 189 33.18 -17.81 -6.58
C THR A 189 33.88 -16.75 -5.73
N LEU A 190 33.12 -15.81 -5.15
CA LEU A 190 33.63 -14.66 -4.41
C LEU A 190 33.37 -14.75 -2.89
N SER A 191 33.45 -15.94 -2.34
CA SER A 191 33.19 -16.20 -0.91
C SER A 191 34.19 -15.49 0.04
N SER A 192 35.37 -15.16 -0.42
CA SER A 192 36.42 -14.44 0.33
C SER A 192 36.12 -12.96 0.56
N TYR A 193 35.20 -12.36 -0.19
CA TYR A 193 34.89 -10.94 -0.09
C TYR A 193 33.89 -10.62 1.03
N PRO A 194 34.01 -9.44 1.69
CA PRO A 194 33.03 -8.98 2.68
C PRO A 194 31.61 -8.87 2.09
N LYS A 195 30.58 -9.09 2.93
CA LYS A 195 29.16 -9.06 2.52
C LYS A 195 28.76 -7.77 1.78
N ARG A 196 29.36 -6.63 2.13
CA ARG A 196 29.08 -5.33 1.46
C ARG A 196 29.60 -5.32 0.01
N GLU A 197 30.80 -5.83 -0.20
CA GLU A 197 31.42 -5.90 -1.52
C GLU A 197 30.73 -6.91 -2.40
N ARG A 198 30.37 -8.07 -1.88
CA ARG A 198 29.54 -9.06 -2.62
C ARG A 198 28.22 -8.48 -3.09
N LYS A 199 27.53 -7.68 -2.25
CA LYS A 199 26.28 -6.99 -2.65
C LYS A 199 26.53 -5.97 -3.77
N LEU A 200 27.63 -5.23 -3.73
CA LEU A 200 27.99 -4.28 -4.78
C LEU A 200 28.27 -5.00 -6.10
N ILE A 201 29.08 -6.06 -6.04
CA ILE A 201 29.42 -6.88 -7.22
C ILE A 201 28.14 -7.52 -7.81
N ALA A 202 27.27 -8.08 -6.99
CA ALA A 202 25.99 -8.63 -7.46
C ALA A 202 25.10 -7.58 -8.14
N ARG A 203 25.08 -6.35 -7.62
CA ARG A 203 24.35 -5.25 -8.24
C ARG A 203 24.94 -4.86 -9.60
N ILE A 204 26.28 -4.86 -9.71
CA ILE A 204 26.98 -4.63 -10.98
C ILE A 204 26.63 -5.74 -11.98
N TYR A 205 26.65 -7.01 -11.58
CA TYR A 205 26.26 -8.14 -12.44
C TYR A 205 24.79 -8.04 -12.89
N SER A 206 23.90 -7.61 -12.02
CA SER A 206 22.50 -7.38 -12.36
C SER A 206 22.36 -6.28 -13.44
N ILE A 207 23.11 -5.19 -13.32
CA ILE A 207 23.13 -4.11 -14.33
C ILE A 207 23.69 -4.63 -15.66
N ILE A 208 24.79 -5.37 -15.64
CA ILE A 208 25.39 -5.97 -16.86
C ILE A 208 24.36 -6.86 -17.56
N LYS A 209 23.65 -7.71 -16.83
CA LYS A 209 22.60 -8.59 -17.37
C LYS A 209 21.37 -7.85 -17.90
N SER A 210 21.10 -6.63 -17.42
CA SER A 210 19.99 -5.82 -17.91
C SER A 210 20.32 -5.02 -19.18
N VAL A 211 21.60 -4.72 -19.39
CA VAL A 211 22.05 -3.83 -20.50
C VAL A 211 22.57 -4.63 -21.71
N LEU A 212 23.18 -5.79 -21.47
CA LEU A 212 23.81 -6.58 -22.52
C LEU A 212 22.99 -7.83 -22.89
N PRO A 213 23.11 -8.30 -24.17
CA PRO A 213 22.56 -9.60 -24.55
C PRO A 213 23.15 -10.72 -23.68
N LYS A 214 22.32 -11.76 -23.41
CA LYS A 214 22.60 -12.83 -22.43
C LYS A 214 24.00 -13.43 -22.58
N ASP A 215 24.39 -13.81 -23.79
CA ASP A 215 25.69 -14.46 -24.05
C ASP A 215 26.87 -13.55 -23.76
N THR A 216 26.77 -12.28 -24.11
CA THR A 216 27.80 -11.27 -23.84
C THR A 216 27.88 -10.90 -22.37
N ALA A 217 26.75 -10.80 -21.70
CA ALA A 217 26.68 -10.53 -20.26
C ALA A 217 27.32 -11.66 -19.44
N ASP A 218 26.96 -12.92 -19.73
CA ASP A 218 27.50 -14.07 -19.03
C ASP A 218 29.03 -14.25 -19.26
N ASN A 219 29.49 -14.01 -20.47
CA ASN A 219 30.93 -14.04 -20.80
C ASN A 219 31.72 -12.94 -20.07
N LEU A 220 31.13 -11.73 -19.98
CA LEU A 220 31.77 -10.62 -19.27
C LEU A 220 31.79 -10.90 -17.74
N ILE A 221 30.72 -11.40 -17.18
CA ILE A 221 30.63 -11.76 -15.76
C ILE A 221 31.65 -12.84 -15.40
N GLN A 222 31.79 -13.89 -16.22
CA GLN A 222 32.80 -14.92 -16.00
C GLN A 222 34.23 -14.35 -16.02
N LYS A 223 34.53 -13.45 -16.94
CA LYS A 223 35.85 -12.79 -17.01
C LYS A 223 36.12 -11.92 -15.79
N ILE A 224 35.11 -11.21 -15.29
CA ILE A 224 35.21 -10.40 -14.06
C ILE A 224 35.42 -11.33 -12.84
N GLN A 225 34.64 -12.40 -12.72
CA GLN A 225 34.76 -13.38 -11.63
C GLN A 225 36.19 -13.98 -11.61
N LYS A 226 36.72 -14.36 -12.78
CA LYS A 226 38.10 -14.90 -12.85
C LYS A 226 39.13 -13.88 -12.35
N LYS A 227 39.02 -12.61 -12.76
CA LYS A 227 39.97 -11.56 -12.37
C LYS A 227 39.80 -11.11 -10.88
N LEU A 228 38.64 -11.35 -10.27
CA LEU A 228 38.44 -11.05 -8.88
C LEU A 228 38.80 -12.22 -7.94
N SER A 229 39.01 -13.42 -8.51
CA SER A 229 39.40 -14.62 -7.77
C SER A 229 40.93 -14.87 -7.82
N ASP A 230 41.65 -14.21 -8.72
CA ASP A 230 43.10 -14.16 -8.82
C ASP A 230 43.64 -13.07 -7.85
#